data_3786b1e5a22996405a1a592038a41684
#
_entry.id   3786b1e5a22996405a1a592038a41684
#
_cell.length_a   1.000
_cell.length_b   1.000
_cell.length_c   1.000
_cell.angle_alpha   90.00
_cell.angle_beta   90.00
_cell.angle_gamma   90.00
#
_symmetry.space_group_name_H-M   'P 1'
#
loop_
_entity.id
_entity.type
_entity.pdbx_description
1 polymer ?
#
loop_
_entity_poly.entity_id
_entity_poly.type
_entity_poly.pdbx_seq_one_letter_code
_entity_poly.pdbx_strand_id
1 'polypeptide(L)'
;MRGIIRNRPDPSLLPFSSDGDTYVDFGLIWGEDIIDLIMLDRGKVVLPLRNLQGFSELDIALNYAADITIAIDWSQSVQSSSNDFSIDIVDLLKQLHKRGQRNILIYSLLGEYPYIPAGMTTNLNIKLVFLSDYRPPPQWARGVFVFE
;
A
#
# COMPACT_ATOMS: atom_id res chain seq x y z
N MET A 1 -9.90 -21.01 0.44
CA MET A 1 -8.83 -19.99 0.40
C MET A 1 -8.44 -19.68 -1.04
N ARG A 2 -8.64 -18.45 -1.45
CA ARG A 2 -8.44 -18.06 -2.86
C ARG A 2 -7.21 -17.19 -3.05
N GLY A 3 -7.04 -16.17 -2.24
CA GLY A 3 -6.00 -15.17 -2.45
C GLY A 3 -4.60 -15.66 -2.15
N ILE A 4 -4.38 -16.11 -0.94
CA ILE A 4 -3.03 -16.51 -0.50
C ILE A 4 -2.53 -17.73 -1.28
N ILE A 5 -3.40 -18.69 -1.54
CA ILE A 5 -3.03 -19.88 -2.29
C ILE A 5 -2.84 -19.55 -3.76
N ARG A 6 -3.76 -18.77 -4.33
CA ARG A 6 -3.75 -18.42 -5.75
C ARG A 6 -2.68 -17.39 -6.08
N ASN A 7 -2.52 -16.39 -5.23
CA ASN A 7 -1.62 -15.26 -5.44
C ASN A 7 -0.35 -15.41 -4.61
N ARG A 8 0.30 -16.49 -4.68
CA ARG A 8 1.47 -16.80 -3.84
C ARG A 8 2.26 -15.57 -3.41
N PRO A 9 2.60 -15.45 -2.13
CA PRO A 9 3.36 -14.29 -1.66
C PRO A 9 4.72 -14.22 -2.34
N ASP A 10 5.17 -13.01 -2.58
CA ASP A 10 6.56 -12.77 -2.95
C ASP A 10 7.38 -12.78 -1.66
N PRO A 11 8.30 -13.75 -1.47
CA PRO A 11 9.08 -13.84 -0.24
C PRO A 11 9.88 -12.58 0.07
N SER A 12 10.25 -11.81 -0.96
CA SER A 12 11.00 -10.58 -0.77
C SER A 12 10.17 -9.46 -0.14
N LEU A 13 8.83 -9.59 -0.16
CA LEU A 13 7.92 -8.59 0.40
C LEU A 13 7.33 -8.97 1.74
N LEU A 14 7.66 -10.15 2.29
CA LEU A 14 6.98 -10.68 3.48
C LEU A 14 7.90 -11.18 4.57
N PRO A 15 7.51 -10.92 5.79
CA PRO A 15 6.89 -9.73 6.34
C PRO A 15 7.95 -8.66 6.57
N PHE A 16 7.55 -7.42 6.77
CA PHE A 16 8.49 -6.38 7.19
C PHE A 16 7.96 -5.69 8.45
N SER A 17 8.87 -5.18 9.27
CA SER A 17 8.53 -4.60 10.56
C SER A 17 9.22 -3.27 10.76
N SER A 18 8.54 -2.36 11.47
CA SER A 18 9.11 -1.11 11.93
C SER A 18 8.27 -0.58 13.09
N ASP A 19 8.92 0.07 14.06
CA ASP A 19 8.27 0.68 15.22
C ASP A 19 7.36 -0.29 15.99
N GLY A 20 7.74 -1.58 16.04
CA GLY A 20 6.95 -2.61 16.70
C GLY A 20 5.79 -3.17 15.87
N ASP A 21 5.51 -2.60 14.72
CA ASP A 21 4.44 -3.09 13.83
C ASP A 21 5.02 -4.02 12.75
N THR A 22 4.29 -5.09 12.48
CA THR A 22 4.58 -5.98 11.37
C THR A 22 3.52 -5.77 10.29
N TYR A 23 3.96 -5.59 9.07
CA TYR A 23 3.09 -5.43 7.91
C TYR A 23 3.19 -6.67 7.03
N VAL A 24 2.06 -7.09 6.48
CA VAL A 24 1.99 -8.30 5.65
C VAL A 24 1.37 -7.96 4.31
N ASP A 25 2.19 -8.02 3.26
CA ASP A 25 1.81 -7.78 1.87
C ASP A 25 1.98 -9.07 1.08
N PHE A 26 0.87 -9.70 0.70
CA PHE A 26 0.86 -10.93 -0.10
C PHE A 26 0.61 -10.69 -1.58
N GLY A 27 0.65 -9.44 -2.04
CA GLY A 27 0.44 -9.13 -3.45
C GLY A 27 -0.94 -9.51 -3.95
N LEU A 28 -1.98 -9.15 -3.20
CA LEU A 28 -3.35 -9.51 -3.56
C LEU A 28 -3.76 -8.94 -4.90
N ILE A 29 -4.53 -9.72 -5.66
CA ILE A 29 -5.13 -9.33 -6.94
C ILE A 29 -6.63 -9.10 -6.77
N TRP A 30 -7.27 -9.86 -5.87
CA TRP A 30 -8.71 -9.83 -5.66
C TRP A 30 -9.04 -9.31 -4.27
N GLY A 31 -10.00 -8.40 -4.18
CA GLY A 31 -10.39 -7.78 -2.91
C GLY A 31 -10.90 -8.78 -1.88
N GLU A 32 -11.66 -9.81 -2.32
CA GLU A 32 -12.20 -10.82 -1.40
C GLU A 32 -11.12 -11.64 -0.69
N ASP A 33 -9.93 -11.70 -1.24
CA ASP A 33 -8.83 -12.48 -0.68
C ASP A 33 -8.25 -11.85 0.58
N ILE A 34 -8.63 -10.62 0.89
CA ILE A 34 -8.21 -9.94 2.14
C ILE A 34 -8.65 -10.73 3.39
N ILE A 35 -9.73 -11.49 3.28
CA ILE A 35 -10.23 -12.32 4.39
C ILE A 35 -9.16 -13.32 4.82
N ASP A 36 -8.49 -13.93 3.88
CA ASP A 36 -7.44 -14.92 4.17
C ASP A 36 -6.29 -14.30 4.94
N LEU A 37 -5.92 -13.06 4.60
CA LEU A 37 -4.87 -12.33 5.31
C LEU A 37 -5.28 -11.98 6.73
N ILE A 38 -6.52 -11.54 6.93
CA ILE A 38 -7.04 -11.20 8.25
C ILE A 38 -7.02 -12.44 9.14
N MET A 39 -7.41 -13.60 8.61
CA MET A 39 -7.46 -14.85 9.35
C MET A 39 -6.07 -15.36 9.74
N LEU A 40 -5.04 -15.02 9.00
CA LEU A 40 -3.67 -15.40 9.37
C LEU A 40 -3.17 -14.67 10.62
N ASP A 41 -3.68 -13.47 10.89
CA ASP A 41 -3.36 -12.67 12.07
C ASP A 41 -1.83 -12.53 12.32
N ARG A 42 -1.09 -12.24 11.26
CA ARG A 42 0.38 -12.11 11.33
C ARG A 42 0.87 -10.67 11.39
N GLY A 43 -0.03 -9.70 11.37
CA GLY A 43 0.32 -8.29 11.41
C GLY A 43 -0.71 -7.43 10.71
N LYS A 44 -0.36 -6.19 10.47
CA LYS A 44 -1.21 -5.25 9.75
C LYS A 44 -1.32 -5.66 8.30
N VAL A 45 -2.54 -5.82 7.83
CA VAL A 45 -2.81 -6.26 6.47
C VAL A 45 -2.56 -5.10 5.50
N VAL A 46 -1.79 -5.39 4.46
CA VAL A 46 -1.49 -4.44 3.39
C VAL A 46 -2.24 -4.88 2.13
N LEU A 47 -2.97 -3.95 1.54
CA LEU A 47 -3.61 -4.14 0.24
C LEU A 47 -2.82 -3.35 -0.81
N PRO A 48 -1.98 -4.02 -1.62
CA PRO A 48 -1.24 -3.33 -2.66
C PRO A 48 -2.14 -3.07 -3.88
N LEU A 49 -2.03 -1.88 -4.45
CA LEU A 49 -2.82 -1.51 -5.63
C LEU A 49 -2.20 -1.99 -6.94
N ARG A 50 -0.93 -2.41 -6.93
CA ARG A 50 -0.18 -2.71 -8.16
C ARG A 50 -0.85 -3.72 -9.08
N ASN A 51 -1.46 -4.75 -8.53
CA ASN A 51 -2.13 -5.81 -9.31
C ASN A 51 -3.63 -5.88 -9.08
N LEU A 52 -4.18 -4.97 -8.30
CA LEU A 52 -5.61 -4.93 -8.02
C LEU A 52 -6.36 -4.49 -9.29
N GLN A 53 -7.51 -5.12 -9.55
CA GLN A 53 -8.22 -4.93 -10.81
C GLN A 53 -9.05 -3.64 -10.88
N GLY A 54 -8.96 -2.77 -9.89
CA GLY A 54 -9.61 -1.47 -9.91
C GLY A 54 -10.35 -1.16 -8.61
N PHE A 55 -11.11 -0.07 -8.62
CA PHE A 55 -11.83 0.37 -7.42
C PHE A 55 -12.90 -0.62 -6.96
N SER A 56 -13.49 -1.40 -7.87
CA SER A 56 -14.47 -2.40 -7.46
C SER A 56 -13.85 -3.45 -6.52
N GLU A 57 -12.62 -3.88 -6.81
CA GLU A 57 -11.91 -4.82 -5.95
C GLU A 57 -11.47 -4.17 -4.63
N LEU A 58 -11.07 -2.91 -4.68
CA LEU A 58 -10.77 -2.15 -3.47
C LEU A 58 -12.01 -2.05 -2.57
N ASP A 59 -13.15 -1.71 -3.15
CA ASP A 59 -14.41 -1.57 -2.39
C ASP A 59 -14.83 -2.90 -1.77
N ILE A 60 -14.63 -4.02 -2.47
CA ILE A 60 -14.87 -5.36 -1.92
C ILE A 60 -13.98 -5.61 -0.70
N ALA A 61 -12.69 -5.32 -0.82
CA ALA A 61 -11.76 -5.50 0.30
C ALA A 61 -12.18 -4.64 1.51
N LEU A 62 -12.58 -3.40 1.28
CA LEU A 62 -12.97 -2.47 2.33
C LEU A 62 -14.28 -2.89 3.03
N ASN A 63 -15.14 -3.64 2.36
CA ASN A 63 -16.34 -4.21 2.99
C ASN A 63 -15.99 -5.27 4.04
N TYR A 64 -14.86 -5.95 3.87
CA TYR A 64 -14.41 -6.97 4.83
C TYR A 64 -13.51 -6.40 5.92
N ALA A 65 -12.78 -5.34 5.61
CA ALA A 65 -11.82 -4.76 6.54
C ALA A 65 -11.70 -3.25 6.31
N ALA A 66 -12.31 -2.47 7.18
CA ALA A 66 -12.25 -1.01 7.07
C ALA A 66 -10.88 -0.45 7.45
N ASP A 67 -10.14 -1.17 8.31
CA ASP A 67 -8.84 -0.71 8.83
C ASP A 67 -7.71 -1.52 8.22
N ILE A 68 -7.42 -1.22 6.96
CA ILE A 68 -6.30 -1.81 6.23
C ILE A 68 -5.33 -0.73 5.80
N THR A 69 -4.12 -1.13 5.47
CA THR A 69 -3.11 -0.23 4.91
C THR A 69 -3.06 -0.42 3.40
N ILE A 70 -3.19 0.68 2.66
CA ILE A 70 -3.12 0.67 1.20
C ILE A 70 -1.67 0.92 0.79
N ALA A 71 -1.13 0.10 -0.10
CA ALA A 71 0.22 0.27 -0.63
C ALA A 71 0.18 0.72 -2.08
N ILE A 72 1.00 1.71 -2.39
CA ILE A 72 1.14 2.28 -3.72
C ILE A 72 2.57 2.06 -4.18
N ASP A 73 2.75 1.37 -5.29
CA ASP A 73 4.06 1.27 -5.94
C ASP A 73 4.31 2.54 -6.74
N TRP A 74 5.46 3.15 -6.52
CA TRP A 74 5.77 4.41 -7.17
C TRP A 74 7.18 4.41 -7.75
N SER A 75 7.26 4.81 -9.02
CA SER A 75 8.51 5.06 -9.74
C SER A 75 8.22 6.11 -10.81
N GLN A 76 8.52 7.38 -10.53
CA GLN A 76 8.17 8.53 -11.36
C GLN A 76 6.65 8.75 -11.52
N SER A 77 5.86 7.71 -11.36
CA SER A 77 4.40 7.75 -11.36
C SER A 77 3.89 6.53 -10.59
N VAL A 78 2.60 6.50 -10.33
CA VAL A 78 1.96 5.33 -9.73
C VAL A 78 2.02 4.16 -10.71
N GLN A 79 2.50 3.02 -10.23
CA GLN A 79 2.58 1.79 -11.01
C GLN A 79 1.42 0.88 -10.64
N SER A 80 0.52 0.67 -11.58
CA SER A 80 -0.63 -0.21 -11.41
C SER A 80 -1.05 -0.83 -12.73
N SER A 81 -1.60 -2.04 -12.66
CA SER A 81 -2.15 -2.72 -13.84
C SER A 81 -3.55 -2.21 -14.21
N SER A 82 -4.21 -1.47 -13.33
CA SER A 82 -5.56 -0.95 -13.57
C SER A 82 -5.54 0.54 -13.96
N ASN A 83 -6.33 0.89 -14.97
CA ASN A 83 -6.51 2.29 -15.37
C ASN A 83 -7.41 3.08 -14.40
N ASP A 84 -8.08 2.41 -13.47
CA ASP A 84 -8.91 3.09 -12.47
C ASP A 84 -8.08 3.95 -11.53
N PHE A 85 -6.87 3.51 -11.20
CA PHE A 85 -5.99 4.23 -10.30
C PHE A 85 -5.19 5.27 -11.08
N SER A 86 -5.27 6.53 -10.64
CA SER A 86 -4.53 7.60 -11.29
C SER A 86 -3.02 7.33 -11.24
N ILE A 87 -2.33 7.66 -12.33
CA ILE A 87 -0.87 7.62 -12.35
C ILE A 87 -0.26 8.78 -11.56
N ASP A 88 -1.04 9.83 -11.31
CA ASP A 88 -0.64 10.96 -10.48
C ASP A 88 -0.91 10.61 -9.02
N ILE A 89 0.15 10.65 -8.19
CA ILE A 89 0.05 10.26 -6.79
C ILE A 89 -0.90 11.16 -6.00
N VAL A 90 -0.93 12.45 -6.31
CA VAL A 90 -1.80 13.40 -5.60
C VAL A 90 -3.27 13.08 -5.87
N ASP A 91 -3.61 12.83 -7.13
CA ASP A 91 -4.98 12.46 -7.51
C ASP A 91 -5.38 11.12 -6.89
N LEU A 92 -4.49 10.15 -6.88
CA LEU A 92 -4.75 8.86 -6.27
C LEU A 92 -4.99 8.99 -4.76
N LEU A 93 -4.20 9.78 -4.06
CA LEU A 93 -4.40 10.03 -2.64
C LEU A 93 -5.75 10.68 -2.37
N LYS A 94 -6.20 11.59 -3.23
CA LYS A 94 -7.54 12.17 -3.12
C LYS A 94 -8.63 11.12 -3.31
N GLN A 95 -8.46 10.22 -4.28
CA GLN A 95 -9.40 9.12 -4.52
C GLN A 95 -9.49 8.20 -3.29
N LEU A 96 -8.37 7.87 -2.69
CA LEU A 96 -8.33 7.02 -1.49
C LEU A 96 -8.93 7.73 -0.28
N HIS A 97 -8.62 9.00 -0.11
CA HIS A 97 -9.18 9.80 0.99
C HIS A 97 -10.70 9.87 0.93
N LYS A 98 -11.27 10.02 -0.26
CA LYS A 98 -12.73 10.00 -0.45
C LYS A 98 -13.36 8.68 -0.01
N ARG A 99 -12.61 7.59 -0.05
CA ARG A 99 -13.06 6.27 0.40
C ARG A 99 -12.80 6.04 1.89
N GLY A 100 -12.36 7.06 2.62
CA GLY A 100 -12.07 6.96 4.04
C GLY A 100 -10.76 6.29 4.39
N GLN A 101 -9.89 6.07 3.41
CA GLN A 101 -8.60 5.44 3.65
C GLN A 101 -7.58 6.47 4.11
N ARG A 102 -6.87 6.15 5.20
CA ARG A 102 -5.92 7.06 5.83
C ARG A 102 -4.52 6.49 5.93
N ASN A 103 -4.38 5.18 6.00
CA ASN A 103 -3.09 4.52 6.18
C ASN A 103 -2.54 4.11 4.82
N ILE A 104 -1.49 4.78 4.41
CA ILE A 104 -0.90 4.63 3.07
C ILE A 104 0.58 4.27 3.22
N LEU A 105 1.01 3.25 2.49
CA LEU A 105 2.42 2.97 2.27
C LEU A 105 2.77 3.35 0.83
N ILE A 106 3.87 4.03 0.64
CA ILE A 106 4.41 4.27 -0.70
C ILE A 106 5.68 3.46 -0.83
N TYR A 107 5.67 2.50 -1.75
CA TYR A 107 6.86 1.72 -2.09
C TYR A 107 7.68 2.48 -3.11
N SER A 108 8.83 2.97 -2.70
CA SER A 108 9.79 3.60 -3.60
C SER A 108 10.60 2.52 -4.32
N LEU A 109 10.28 2.32 -5.60
CA LEU A 109 10.90 1.24 -6.37
C LEU A 109 12.35 1.52 -6.74
N LEU A 110 12.69 2.80 -6.94
CA LEU A 110 14.02 3.23 -7.38
C LEU A 110 14.73 4.16 -6.38
N GLY A 111 14.31 4.15 -5.12
CA GLY A 111 14.93 4.98 -4.09
C GLY A 111 14.50 6.44 -4.12
N GLU A 112 13.58 6.81 -4.99
CA GLU A 112 13.02 8.15 -5.08
C GLU A 112 11.65 8.20 -4.42
N TYR A 113 11.15 9.40 -4.15
CA TYR A 113 9.82 9.56 -3.59
C TYR A 113 9.09 10.73 -4.26
N PRO A 114 7.75 10.69 -4.31
CA PRO A 114 6.98 11.73 -4.97
C PRO A 114 6.93 13.02 -4.14
N TYR A 115 6.65 14.13 -4.81
CA TYR A 115 6.25 15.35 -4.14
C TYR A 115 4.78 15.24 -3.73
N ILE A 116 4.52 15.47 -2.44
CA ILE A 116 3.16 15.50 -1.89
C ILE A 116 2.97 16.83 -1.16
N PRO A 117 1.98 17.64 -1.58
CA PRO A 117 1.71 18.90 -0.91
C PRO A 117 1.40 18.74 0.58
N ALA A 118 1.90 19.62 1.41
CA ALA A 118 1.74 19.54 2.87
C ALA A 118 0.26 19.48 3.30
N GLY A 119 -0.63 20.17 2.60
CA GLY A 119 -2.05 20.15 2.91
C GLY A 119 -2.71 18.80 2.78
N MET A 120 -2.15 17.90 2.00
CA MET A 120 -2.70 16.55 1.83
C MET A 120 -2.27 15.59 2.93
N THR A 121 -1.19 15.88 3.62
CA THR A 121 -0.65 14.98 4.64
C THR A 121 -1.28 15.18 6.01
N THR A 122 -2.13 16.18 6.15
CA THR A 122 -2.78 16.49 7.44
C THR A 122 -3.69 15.35 7.91
N ASN A 123 -4.43 14.75 6.98
CA ASN A 123 -5.42 13.71 7.28
C ASN A 123 -4.99 12.31 6.83
N LEU A 124 -3.79 12.18 6.28
CA LEU A 124 -3.28 10.91 5.78
C LEU A 124 -2.04 10.50 6.58
N ASN A 125 -1.99 9.24 6.98
CA ASN A 125 -0.82 8.65 7.62
C ASN A 125 -0.01 7.95 6.53
N ILE A 126 0.93 8.67 5.93
CA ILE A 126 1.73 8.17 4.82
C ILE A 126 3.10 7.75 5.32
N LYS A 127 3.46 6.51 5.07
CA LYS A 127 4.79 5.97 5.36
C LYS A 127 5.47 5.58 4.07
N LEU A 128 6.78 5.73 4.05
CA LEU A 128 7.59 5.46 2.87
C LEU A 128 8.39 4.18 3.09
N VAL A 129 8.36 3.30 2.09
CA VAL A 129 9.13 2.06 2.10
C VAL A 129 10.12 2.09 0.93
N PHE A 130 11.40 2.06 1.26
CA PHE A 130 12.44 1.95 0.24
C PHE A 130 12.70 0.47 -0.05
N LEU A 131 12.50 0.07 -1.29
CA LEU A 131 12.78 -1.30 -1.73
C LEU A 131 14.20 -1.45 -2.28
N SER A 132 14.94 -0.36 -2.33
CA SER A 132 16.31 -0.32 -2.80
C SER A 132 17.14 0.64 -1.92
N ASP A 133 17.85 1.58 -2.49
CA ASP A 133 18.73 2.47 -1.78
C ASP A 133 17.95 3.41 -0.84
N TYR A 134 18.45 3.53 0.39
CA TYR A 134 17.93 4.48 1.36
C TYR A 134 18.30 5.90 0.98
N ARG A 135 17.33 6.82 1.10
CA ARG A 135 17.55 8.26 0.98
C ARG A 135 16.90 8.97 2.16
N PRO A 136 17.35 10.21 2.51
CA PRO A 136 16.68 10.95 3.56
C PRO A 136 15.18 11.10 3.26
N PRO A 137 14.30 10.82 4.23
CA PRO A 137 12.86 10.86 3.98
C PRO A 137 12.38 12.30 3.81
N PRO A 138 11.30 12.49 3.03
CA PRO A 138 10.65 13.79 2.93
C PRO A 138 9.88 14.12 4.21
N GLN A 139 9.55 15.39 4.40
CA GLN A 139 8.85 15.85 5.59
C GLN A 139 7.45 15.24 5.75
N TRP A 140 6.81 14.85 4.63
CA TRP A 140 5.47 14.27 4.68
C TRP A 140 5.44 12.83 5.18
N ALA A 141 6.58 12.13 5.15
CA ALA A 141 6.62 10.74 5.56
C ALA A 141 6.57 10.61 7.08
N ARG A 142 5.56 9.95 7.59
CA ARG A 142 5.39 9.70 9.03
C ARG A 142 6.17 8.50 9.53
N GLY A 143 6.70 7.72 8.63
CA GLY A 143 7.55 6.59 8.94
C GLY A 143 8.29 6.16 7.69
N VAL A 144 9.47 5.62 7.88
CA VAL A 144 10.32 5.15 6.80
C VAL A 144 10.77 3.74 7.11
N PHE A 145 10.60 2.87 6.14
CA PHE A 145 11.09 1.51 6.21
C PHE A 145 12.10 1.30 5.10
N VAL A 146 13.13 0.53 5.40
CA VAL A 146 14.08 0.08 4.38
C VAL A 146 13.94 -1.43 4.30
N PHE A 147 13.63 -1.90 3.12
CA PHE A 147 13.47 -3.32 2.86
C PHE A 147 14.83 -3.89 2.44
N GLU A 148 15.33 -4.83 3.21
CA GLU A 148 16.62 -5.47 2.93
C GLU A 148 16.44 -6.79 2.18
#